data_535366877b460366c04de19705a06e09
#
_entry.id   535366877b460366c04de19705a06e09
#
_cell.length_a   1.000
_cell.length_b   1.000
_cell.length_c   1.000
_cell.angle_alpha   90.00
_cell.angle_beta   90.00
_cell.angle_gamma   90.00
#
_symmetry.space_group_name_H-M   'P 1'
#
loop_
_entity.id
_entity.type
_entity.pdbx_description
1 polymer ?
#
loop_
_entity_poly.entity_id
_entity_poly.type
_entity_poly.pdbx_seq_one_letter_code
_entity_poly.pdbx_strand_id
1 'polypeptide(L)'
;IPFTADAFPLGSFRKKLYQIVGSITHGTGVAFIRGISRSDYSDQDCELLYWGLGVHIGRPVSQNSRGHLLGHVTDEGKDLSDPNARGYQTRNRLDFHCDQLPTDIIGLFCLRGAKSGGASYLVSAPAVHNVLLKERPDMVEPLYEMFHIDWRGDHPDGSQPWYDMPMYSASRGKLSARFTNRAFIESTTRYGDHLAATDEQWEALDVVQEIANRPELRLEMDFQEGDIQLINNLTVMHARQSYEDYEEPEMKRHLLRMWIGLPDEKRRPLSPLLDERYEYVRNGGIPKQAAA
;
A
#
# COMPACT_ATOMS: atom_id res chain seq x y z
N ILE A 1 -17.56 1.45 11.92
CA ILE A 1 -16.75 1.92 13.07
C ILE A 1 -16.29 3.36 12.79
N PRO A 2 -16.98 4.45 12.96
CA PRO A 2 -16.34 5.74 12.99
C PRO A 2 -16.41 6.35 14.40
N PHE A 3 -15.29 6.27 15.13
CA PHE A 3 -15.05 7.12 16.30
C PHE A 3 -13.71 7.85 16.12
N THR A 4 -13.56 8.95 16.86
CA THR A 4 -12.35 9.80 16.84
C THR A 4 -11.35 9.36 17.91
N ALA A 5 -10.14 9.90 17.86
CA ALA A 5 -9.07 9.61 18.82
C ALA A 5 -9.49 9.86 20.29
N ASP A 6 -10.38 10.83 20.52
CA ASP A 6 -10.86 11.15 21.88
C ASP A 6 -11.69 10.03 22.52
N ALA A 7 -12.35 9.21 21.70
CA ALA A 7 -13.11 8.06 22.18
C ALA A 7 -12.24 6.82 22.46
N PHE A 8 -10.94 6.86 22.11
CA PHE A 8 -10.00 5.74 22.30
C PHE A 8 -8.71 6.21 23.00
N PRO A 9 -8.72 6.40 24.31
CA PRO A 9 -7.56 6.92 25.04
C PRO A 9 -6.39 5.90 25.07
N LEU A 10 -5.23 6.28 24.56
CA LEU A 10 -4.02 5.42 24.50
C LEU A 10 -3.22 5.39 25.84
N GLY A 11 -3.55 6.22 26.81
CA GLY A 11 -2.78 6.31 28.04
C GLY A 11 -1.28 6.56 27.79
N SER A 12 -0.41 5.80 28.46
CA SER A 12 1.06 5.91 28.31
C SER A 12 1.57 5.49 26.93
N PHE A 13 0.84 4.66 26.17
CA PHE A 13 1.23 4.21 24.85
C PHE A 13 1.24 5.33 23.81
N ARG A 14 0.50 6.43 24.03
CA ARG A 14 0.43 7.60 23.14
C ARG A 14 1.80 8.14 22.76
N LYS A 15 2.70 8.31 23.72
CA LYS A 15 4.07 8.79 23.48
C LYS A 15 4.85 7.84 22.57
N LYS A 16 4.72 6.53 22.81
CA LYS A 16 5.39 5.50 22.01
C LYS A 16 4.87 5.48 20.57
N LEU A 17 3.55 5.58 20.40
CA LEU A 17 2.94 5.62 19.05
C LEU A 17 3.44 6.84 18.24
N TYR A 18 3.54 8.03 18.86
CA TYR A 18 4.09 9.20 18.17
C TYR A 18 5.57 9.04 17.78
N GLN A 19 6.38 8.37 18.59
CA GLN A 19 7.77 8.03 18.22
C GLN A 19 7.80 7.05 17.03
N ILE A 20 6.91 6.06 17.02
CA ILE A 20 6.74 5.12 15.88
C ILE A 20 6.40 5.89 14.61
N VAL A 21 5.38 6.76 14.66
CA VAL A 21 4.96 7.58 13.51
C VAL A 21 6.10 8.45 13.01
N GLY A 22 6.85 9.09 13.91
CA GLY A 22 8.04 9.88 13.56
C GLY A 22 9.11 9.06 12.84
N SER A 23 9.36 7.82 13.28
CA SER A 23 10.30 6.90 12.62
C SER A 23 9.82 6.47 11.24
N ILE A 24 8.51 6.24 11.06
CA ILE A 24 7.93 5.90 9.76
C ILE A 24 8.02 7.09 8.80
N THR A 25 7.74 8.30 9.27
CA THR A 25 7.66 9.49 8.41
C THR A 25 9.04 10.03 8.02
N HIS A 26 9.99 10.02 8.96
CA HIS A 26 11.29 10.70 8.82
C HIS A 26 12.51 9.79 8.97
N GLY A 27 12.32 8.53 9.35
CA GLY A 27 13.38 7.56 9.58
C GLY A 27 13.34 6.40 8.57
N THR A 28 13.29 5.17 9.11
CA THR A 28 13.38 3.92 8.32
C THR A 28 12.18 3.68 7.39
N GLY A 29 11.05 4.33 7.64
CA GLY A 29 9.82 4.11 6.87
C GLY A 29 9.02 2.88 7.28
N VAL A 30 9.47 2.13 8.28
CA VAL A 30 8.85 0.86 8.71
C VAL A 30 8.74 0.82 10.23
N ALA A 31 7.64 0.30 10.73
CA ALA A 31 7.50 -0.12 12.11
C ALA A 31 6.71 -1.42 12.20
N PHE A 32 7.05 -2.21 13.22
CA PHE A 32 6.41 -3.49 13.48
C PHE A 32 6.03 -3.56 14.97
N ILE A 33 4.73 -3.74 15.25
CA ILE A 33 4.19 -3.82 16.60
C ILE A 33 3.78 -5.26 16.84
N ARG A 34 4.29 -5.87 17.90
CA ARG A 34 3.99 -7.24 18.34
C ARG A 34 3.43 -7.27 19.74
N GLY A 35 2.81 -8.39 20.10
CA GLY A 35 2.36 -8.66 21.45
C GLY A 35 0.88 -8.38 21.71
N ILE A 36 0.08 -8.19 20.66
CA ILE A 36 -1.38 -8.20 20.80
C ILE A 36 -1.82 -9.66 20.81
N SER A 37 -2.35 -10.12 21.96
CA SER A 37 -2.83 -11.49 22.10
C SER A 37 -4.14 -11.67 21.35
N ARG A 38 -4.13 -12.45 20.26
CA ARG A 38 -5.34 -12.71 19.46
C ARG A 38 -6.41 -13.50 20.23
N SER A 39 -5.99 -14.35 21.19
CA SER A 39 -6.92 -15.12 22.01
C SER A 39 -7.79 -14.25 22.93
N ASP A 40 -7.35 -13.03 23.23
CA ASP A 40 -8.04 -12.15 24.16
C ASP A 40 -9.09 -11.26 23.48
N TYR A 41 -9.13 -11.24 22.14
CA TYR A 41 -9.94 -10.32 21.34
C TYR A 41 -10.68 -11.04 20.22
N SER A 42 -11.95 -10.76 20.05
CA SER A 42 -12.71 -11.14 18.85
C SER A 42 -12.21 -10.37 17.62
N ASP A 43 -12.60 -10.79 16.41
CA ASP A 43 -12.28 -10.04 15.18
C ASP A 43 -12.82 -8.61 15.27
N GLN A 44 -14.01 -8.42 15.83
CA GLN A 44 -14.61 -7.09 16.02
C GLN A 44 -13.82 -6.22 17.01
N ASP A 45 -13.34 -6.80 18.12
CA ASP A 45 -12.47 -6.09 19.06
C ASP A 45 -11.15 -5.67 18.39
N CYS A 46 -10.58 -6.54 17.56
CA CYS A 46 -9.39 -6.23 16.77
C CYS A 46 -9.63 -5.10 15.77
N GLU A 47 -10.77 -5.06 15.11
CA GLU A 47 -11.16 -3.93 14.25
C GLU A 47 -11.25 -2.62 15.03
N LEU A 48 -11.90 -2.64 16.21
CA LEU A 48 -12.01 -1.47 17.10
C LEU A 48 -10.64 -1.00 17.60
N LEU A 49 -9.79 -1.93 18.04
CA LEU A 49 -8.44 -1.65 18.50
C LEU A 49 -7.60 -1.03 17.36
N TYR A 50 -7.63 -1.66 16.19
CA TYR A 50 -6.84 -1.21 15.06
C TYR A 50 -7.31 0.13 14.51
N TRP A 51 -8.63 0.37 14.46
CA TRP A 51 -9.20 1.67 14.14
C TRP A 51 -8.76 2.72 15.15
N GLY A 52 -8.85 2.42 16.46
CA GLY A 52 -8.41 3.29 17.53
C GLY A 52 -6.95 3.70 17.43
N LEU A 53 -6.05 2.78 17.06
CA LEU A 53 -4.66 3.12 16.77
C LEU A 53 -4.54 4.02 15.53
N GLY A 54 -5.26 3.70 14.47
CA GLY A 54 -5.22 4.42 13.19
C GLY A 54 -5.60 5.89 13.32
N VAL A 55 -6.68 6.20 14.03
CA VAL A 55 -7.14 7.60 14.23
C VAL A 55 -6.19 8.45 15.09
N HIS A 56 -5.31 7.82 15.86
CA HIS A 56 -4.22 8.52 16.57
C HIS A 56 -2.99 8.76 15.69
N ILE A 57 -2.80 7.96 14.65
CA ILE A 57 -1.70 8.13 13.66
C ILE A 57 -2.02 9.27 12.72
N GLY A 58 -3.22 9.27 12.15
CA GLY A 58 -3.68 10.25 11.18
C GLY A 58 -5.14 10.03 10.80
N ARG A 59 -5.51 10.45 9.61
CA ARG A 59 -6.86 10.29 9.07
C ARG A 59 -6.97 9.00 8.26
N PRO A 60 -7.73 7.99 8.69
CA PRO A 60 -8.08 6.87 7.83
C PRO A 60 -8.87 7.34 6.60
N VAL A 61 -8.53 6.81 5.42
CA VAL A 61 -9.14 7.19 4.15
C VAL A 61 -9.66 5.99 3.38
N SER A 62 -10.65 6.23 2.52
CA SER A 62 -11.30 5.21 1.71
C SER A 62 -10.32 4.55 0.73
N GLN A 63 -10.39 3.23 0.62
CA GLN A 63 -9.48 2.40 -0.17
C GLN A 63 -10.09 1.90 -1.49
N ASN A 64 -11.37 2.14 -1.70
CA ASN A 64 -12.11 1.68 -2.88
C ASN A 64 -13.41 2.46 -3.09
N SER A 65 -14.03 2.27 -4.24
CA SER A 65 -15.31 2.90 -4.62
C SER A 65 -16.50 2.53 -3.73
N ARG A 66 -16.36 1.56 -2.82
CA ARG A 66 -17.37 1.23 -1.80
C ARG A 66 -17.26 2.08 -0.55
N GLY A 67 -16.19 2.88 -0.41
CA GLY A 67 -15.95 3.75 0.74
C GLY A 67 -15.39 3.03 1.97
N HIS A 68 -14.71 1.89 1.80
CA HIS A 68 -14.15 1.13 2.91
C HIS A 68 -12.93 1.84 3.50
N LEU A 69 -13.02 2.28 4.74
CA LEU A 69 -11.93 2.89 5.51
C LEU A 69 -11.03 1.83 6.16
N LEU A 70 -11.61 0.70 6.53
CA LEU A 70 -10.91 -0.51 6.98
C LEU A 70 -11.11 -1.58 5.91
N GLY A 71 -10.02 -2.05 5.31
CA GLY A 71 -10.04 -3.06 4.26
C GLY A 71 -9.75 -4.45 4.81
N HIS A 72 -10.42 -5.44 4.28
CA HIS A 72 -10.17 -6.85 4.57
C HIS A 72 -9.33 -7.45 3.46
N VAL A 73 -8.13 -7.93 3.80
CA VAL A 73 -7.18 -8.57 2.88
C VAL A 73 -7.29 -10.07 3.07
N THR A 74 -8.08 -10.69 2.21
CA THR A 74 -8.35 -12.14 2.24
C THR A 74 -8.54 -12.65 0.82
N ASP A 75 -8.33 -13.95 0.60
CA ASP A 75 -8.60 -14.57 -0.69
C ASP A 75 -10.12 -14.66 -0.95
N GLU A 76 -10.59 -13.91 -1.92
CA GLU A 76 -11.98 -13.91 -2.41
C GLU A 76 -12.15 -14.84 -3.63
N GLY A 77 -11.11 -15.63 -3.99
CA GLY A 77 -11.12 -16.48 -5.18
C GLY A 77 -11.08 -15.70 -6.50
N LYS A 78 -10.66 -14.44 -6.46
CA LYS A 78 -10.49 -13.61 -7.66
C LYS A 78 -9.22 -14.00 -8.42
N ASP A 79 -9.20 -13.69 -9.73
CA ASP A 79 -8.03 -13.81 -10.58
C ASP A 79 -7.63 -12.43 -11.11
N LEU A 80 -6.32 -12.15 -11.17
CA LEU A 80 -5.82 -10.87 -11.69
C LEU A 80 -6.03 -10.69 -13.20
N SER A 81 -6.38 -11.74 -13.93
CA SER A 81 -6.86 -11.65 -15.32
C SER A 81 -8.20 -10.92 -15.40
N ASP A 82 -9.04 -10.95 -14.34
CA ASP A 82 -10.17 -10.03 -14.23
C ASP A 82 -9.64 -8.60 -14.04
N PRO A 83 -9.89 -7.69 -15.01
CA PRO A 83 -9.35 -6.33 -14.94
C PRO A 83 -9.94 -5.50 -13.78
N ASN A 84 -10.93 -5.98 -13.05
CA ASN A 84 -11.48 -5.34 -11.86
C ASN A 84 -11.04 -6.01 -10.55
N ALA A 85 -10.34 -7.16 -10.61
CA ALA A 85 -9.80 -7.81 -9.43
C ALA A 85 -8.63 -7.02 -8.83
N ARG A 86 -8.50 -7.08 -7.52
CA ARG A 86 -7.41 -6.47 -6.75
C ARG A 86 -6.48 -7.56 -6.22
N GLY A 87 -5.19 -7.26 -6.15
CA GLY A 87 -4.19 -8.21 -5.67
C GLY A 87 -4.48 -8.76 -4.27
N TYR A 88 -5.06 -7.95 -3.39
CA TYR A 88 -5.41 -8.38 -2.03
C TYR A 88 -6.58 -9.38 -1.96
N GLN A 89 -7.35 -9.54 -3.04
CA GLN A 89 -8.46 -10.51 -3.18
C GLN A 89 -8.00 -11.87 -3.71
N THR A 90 -6.70 -12.05 -3.89
CA THR A 90 -6.10 -13.25 -4.46
C THR A 90 -5.05 -13.83 -3.52
N ARG A 91 -4.73 -15.12 -3.69
CA ARG A 91 -3.61 -15.81 -3.03
C ARG A 91 -2.32 -15.82 -3.85
N ASN A 92 -2.32 -15.18 -5.02
CA ASN A 92 -1.16 -15.13 -5.89
C ASN A 92 -0.05 -14.25 -5.28
N ARG A 93 1.19 -14.46 -5.74
CA ARG A 93 2.30 -13.57 -5.45
C ARG A 93 1.95 -12.14 -5.86
N LEU A 94 2.34 -11.17 -5.05
CA LEU A 94 2.32 -9.76 -5.37
C LEU A 94 3.77 -9.25 -5.38
N ASP A 95 4.19 -8.71 -6.51
CA ASP A 95 5.50 -8.08 -6.64
C ASP A 95 5.59 -6.78 -5.84
N PHE A 96 6.81 -6.25 -5.69
CA PHE A 96 7.03 -5.02 -4.93
C PHE A 96 6.26 -3.84 -5.52
N HIS A 97 5.39 -3.24 -4.70
CA HIS A 97 4.52 -2.13 -5.08
C HIS A 97 4.26 -1.19 -3.90
N CYS A 98 3.70 -0.03 -4.21
CA CYS A 98 3.03 0.87 -3.28
C CYS A 98 1.51 0.71 -3.44
N ASP A 99 0.74 0.96 -2.40
CA ASP A 99 -0.72 1.01 -2.54
C ASP A 99 -1.17 2.20 -3.38
N GLN A 100 -2.31 2.08 -4.05
CA GLN A 100 -2.73 2.91 -5.18
C GLN A 100 -2.79 4.41 -4.90
N LEU A 101 -3.36 4.87 -3.78
CA LEU A 101 -3.31 6.29 -3.43
C LEU A 101 -1.98 6.67 -2.77
N PRO A 102 -1.52 7.91 -2.93
CA PRO A 102 -0.30 8.41 -2.29
C PRO A 102 -0.49 8.70 -0.80
N THR A 103 -1.18 7.82 -0.07
CA THR A 103 -1.32 7.92 1.39
C THR A 103 0.06 7.86 2.06
N ASP A 104 0.20 8.51 3.22
CA ASP A 104 1.48 8.56 3.90
C ASP A 104 1.84 7.22 4.55
N ILE A 105 0.87 6.58 5.19
CA ILE A 105 1.09 5.34 5.94
C ILE A 105 0.07 4.28 5.51
N ILE A 106 0.59 3.07 5.27
CA ILE A 106 -0.19 1.85 5.15
C ILE A 106 -0.01 1.04 6.42
N GLY A 107 -1.11 0.60 7.00
CA GLY A 107 -1.11 -0.36 8.09
C GLY A 107 -1.68 -1.70 7.65
N LEU A 108 -1.10 -2.78 8.15
CA LEU A 108 -1.62 -4.15 8.04
C LEU A 108 -1.63 -4.77 9.43
N PHE A 109 -2.77 -5.28 9.86
CA PHE A 109 -2.94 -6.00 11.12
C PHE A 109 -3.33 -7.45 10.83
N CYS A 110 -2.54 -8.40 11.29
CA CYS A 110 -2.77 -9.82 11.06
C CYS A 110 -3.79 -10.39 12.05
N LEU A 111 -4.96 -10.77 11.56
CA LEU A 111 -5.96 -11.50 12.32
C LEU A 111 -5.69 -13.00 12.28
N ARG A 112 -5.36 -13.54 11.11
CA ARG A 112 -5.04 -14.95 10.87
C ARG A 112 -3.97 -15.08 9.80
N GLY A 113 -3.03 -15.99 10.01
CA GLY A 113 -2.01 -16.38 9.02
C GLY A 113 -2.60 -17.28 7.92
N ALA A 114 -1.82 -17.52 6.86
CA ALA A 114 -2.13 -18.53 5.85
C ALA A 114 -1.80 -19.94 6.37
N LYS A 115 -2.33 -20.97 5.70
CA LYS A 115 -1.96 -22.37 5.97
C LYS A 115 -0.48 -22.62 5.70
N SER A 116 0.03 -22.05 4.59
CA SER A 116 1.45 -22.07 4.26
C SER A 116 1.81 -20.90 3.31
N GLY A 117 3.04 -20.42 3.35
CA GLY A 117 3.50 -19.30 2.53
C GLY A 117 2.96 -17.95 2.99
N GLY A 118 2.88 -16.98 2.07
CA GLY A 118 2.34 -15.65 2.34
C GLY A 118 3.30 -14.72 3.09
N ALA A 119 4.61 -15.03 3.10
CA ALA A 119 5.62 -14.14 3.66
C ALA A 119 5.51 -12.73 3.06
N SER A 120 5.67 -11.74 3.91
CA SER A 120 5.67 -10.32 3.53
C SER A 120 7.10 -9.84 3.29
N TYR A 121 7.30 -9.08 2.23
CA TYR A 121 8.58 -8.47 1.90
C TYR A 121 8.45 -6.95 1.90
N LEU A 122 9.48 -6.28 2.39
CA LEU A 122 9.61 -4.83 2.36
C LEU A 122 10.96 -4.45 1.77
N VAL A 123 10.99 -3.37 0.99
CA VAL A 123 12.23 -2.80 0.49
C VAL A 123 12.17 -1.27 0.48
N SER A 124 13.28 -0.63 0.79
CA SER A 124 13.41 0.82 0.67
C SER A 124 13.48 1.23 -0.81
N ALA A 125 12.47 1.94 -1.31
CA ALA A 125 12.45 2.44 -2.68
C ALA A 125 13.62 3.41 -2.97
N PRO A 126 14.06 4.29 -2.05
CA PRO A 126 15.30 5.05 -2.23
C PRO A 126 16.57 4.19 -2.32
N ALA A 127 16.65 3.07 -1.57
CA ALA A 127 17.80 2.16 -1.68
C ALA A 127 17.83 1.47 -3.05
N VAL A 128 16.68 1.01 -3.53
CA VAL A 128 16.55 0.44 -4.89
C VAL A 128 16.95 1.48 -5.95
N HIS A 129 16.49 2.72 -5.83
CA HIS A 129 16.85 3.80 -6.73
C HIS A 129 18.37 4.08 -6.75
N ASN A 130 19.02 4.06 -5.59
CA ASN A 130 20.47 4.28 -5.51
C ASN A 130 21.26 3.15 -6.19
N VAL A 131 20.81 1.90 -6.07
CA VAL A 131 21.40 0.76 -6.77
C VAL A 131 21.18 0.89 -8.27
N LEU A 132 19.95 1.22 -8.68
CA LEU A 132 19.60 1.46 -10.10
C LEU A 132 20.49 2.54 -10.72
N LEU A 133 20.67 3.69 -10.07
CA LEU A 133 21.55 4.78 -10.51
C LEU A 133 22.98 4.32 -10.73
N LYS A 134 23.46 3.38 -9.92
CA LYS A 134 24.84 2.88 -9.99
C LYS A 134 25.01 1.81 -11.07
N GLU A 135 24.07 0.89 -11.21
CA GLU A 135 24.23 -0.32 -12.01
C GLU A 135 23.57 -0.23 -13.38
N ARG A 136 22.43 0.47 -13.46
CA ARG A 136 21.63 0.64 -14.69
C ARG A 136 21.09 2.09 -14.77
N PRO A 137 22.00 3.10 -14.88
CA PRO A 137 21.61 4.51 -14.98
C PRO A 137 20.70 4.80 -16.19
N ASP A 138 20.79 3.99 -17.24
CA ASP A 138 19.94 4.01 -18.43
C ASP A 138 18.47 3.74 -18.12
N MET A 139 18.17 3.00 -17.06
CA MET A 139 16.80 2.64 -16.65
C MET A 139 16.17 3.64 -15.67
N VAL A 140 16.85 4.74 -15.33
CA VAL A 140 16.33 5.72 -14.38
C VAL A 140 15.30 6.64 -15.04
N GLU A 141 15.61 7.21 -16.20
CA GLU A 141 14.75 8.18 -16.90
C GLU A 141 13.36 7.61 -17.21
N PRO A 142 13.20 6.38 -17.76
CA PRO A 142 11.88 5.80 -18.02
C PRO A 142 10.96 5.74 -16.80
N LEU A 143 11.51 5.63 -15.57
CA LEU A 143 10.73 5.58 -14.33
C LEU A 143 10.26 6.96 -13.83
N TYR A 144 10.78 8.04 -14.37
CA TYR A 144 10.30 9.41 -14.14
C TYR A 144 9.31 9.90 -15.19
N GLU A 145 9.14 9.15 -16.29
CA GLU A 145 8.10 9.38 -17.28
C GLU A 145 6.73 8.93 -16.79
N MET A 146 5.66 9.38 -17.47
CA MET A 146 4.30 9.01 -17.12
C MET A 146 3.97 7.59 -17.54
N PHE A 147 3.43 6.85 -16.59
CA PHE A 147 2.74 5.59 -16.82
C PHE A 147 1.24 5.82 -16.73
N HIS A 148 0.50 5.18 -17.59
CA HIS A 148 -0.95 5.11 -17.49
C HIS A 148 -1.34 3.97 -16.55
N ILE A 149 -2.16 4.25 -15.54
CA ILE A 149 -2.50 3.30 -14.48
C ILE A 149 -4.02 3.16 -14.39
N ASP A 150 -4.51 1.96 -14.60
CA ASP A 150 -5.93 1.64 -14.52
C ASP A 150 -6.45 1.72 -13.08
N TRP A 151 -7.54 2.42 -12.89
CA TRP A 151 -8.26 2.44 -11.62
C TRP A 151 -8.91 1.09 -11.27
N ARG A 152 -9.02 0.18 -12.23
CA ARG A 152 -9.64 -1.14 -12.08
C ARG A 152 -11.02 -1.06 -11.42
N GLY A 153 -11.86 -0.16 -11.93
CA GLY A 153 -13.22 0.05 -11.49
C GLY A 153 -13.42 0.98 -10.29
N ASP A 154 -12.33 1.47 -9.63
CA ASP A 154 -12.44 2.40 -8.50
C ASP A 154 -12.30 3.88 -8.90
N HIS A 155 -12.39 4.23 -10.20
CA HIS A 155 -12.31 5.62 -10.64
C HIS A 155 -13.54 6.41 -10.16
N PRO A 156 -13.36 7.71 -9.82
CA PRO A 156 -14.49 8.57 -9.47
C PRO A 156 -15.50 8.69 -10.59
N ASP A 157 -16.78 8.82 -10.25
CA ASP A 157 -17.85 9.00 -11.23
C ASP A 157 -17.55 10.18 -12.16
N GLY A 158 -17.69 9.97 -13.48
CA GLY A 158 -17.42 10.98 -14.50
C GLY A 158 -15.94 11.25 -14.79
N SER A 159 -15.01 10.57 -14.13
CA SER A 159 -13.58 10.67 -14.43
C SER A 159 -13.12 9.60 -15.43
N GLN A 160 -11.89 9.78 -15.97
CA GLN A 160 -11.25 8.75 -16.78
C GLN A 160 -10.97 7.51 -15.92
N PRO A 161 -11.12 6.28 -16.51
CA PRO A 161 -10.91 5.04 -15.79
C PRO A 161 -9.41 4.71 -15.56
N TRP A 162 -8.50 5.58 -15.97
CA TRP A 162 -7.06 5.53 -15.69
C TRP A 162 -6.55 6.89 -15.20
N TYR A 163 -5.32 6.90 -14.73
CA TYR A 163 -4.60 8.12 -14.34
C TYR A 163 -3.12 8.01 -14.67
N ASP A 164 -2.46 9.15 -14.78
CA ASP A 164 -1.04 9.25 -15.09
C ASP A 164 -0.22 9.45 -13.83
N MET A 165 0.89 8.70 -13.71
CA MET A 165 1.80 8.80 -12.58
C MET A 165 3.19 8.25 -12.94
N PRO A 166 4.29 8.96 -12.62
CA PRO A 166 5.62 8.38 -12.71
C PRO A 166 5.87 7.41 -11.54
N MET A 167 6.75 6.43 -11.75
CA MET A 167 7.15 5.49 -10.69
C MET A 167 8.01 6.14 -9.62
N TYR A 168 8.84 7.11 -10.01
CA TYR A 168 9.61 7.95 -9.10
C TYR A 168 9.32 9.43 -9.33
N SER A 169 9.31 10.18 -8.26
CA SER A 169 9.28 11.65 -8.30
C SER A 169 10.08 12.22 -7.15
N ALA A 170 10.60 13.44 -7.32
CA ALA A 170 11.40 14.09 -6.29
C ALA A 170 10.88 15.52 -6.01
N SER A 171 10.90 15.90 -4.75
CA SER A 171 10.58 17.26 -4.30
C SER A 171 11.43 17.64 -3.09
N ARG A 172 12.06 18.82 -3.14
CA ARG A 172 12.89 19.36 -2.06
C ARG A 172 13.89 18.33 -1.49
N GLY A 173 14.56 17.58 -2.40
CA GLY A 173 15.55 16.55 -2.03
C GLY A 173 14.95 15.26 -1.43
N LYS A 174 13.66 15.05 -1.52
CA LYS A 174 12.99 13.83 -1.06
C LYS A 174 12.44 13.05 -2.26
N LEU A 175 12.86 11.79 -2.40
CA LEU A 175 12.38 10.86 -3.40
C LEU A 175 11.09 10.21 -2.92
N SER A 176 10.08 10.15 -3.77
CA SER A 176 8.84 9.40 -3.58
C SER A 176 8.68 8.33 -4.64
N ALA A 177 8.23 7.15 -4.25
CA ALA A 177 7.97 6.00 -5.12
C ALA A 177 6.47 5.73 -5.22
N ARG A 178 6.01 5.36 -6.44
CA ARG A 178 4.61 5.05 -6.74
C ARG A 178 4.48 3.82 -7.63
N PHE A 179 5.30 2.81 -7.37
CA PHE A 179 5.21 1.54 -8.09
C PHE A 179 3.85 0.89 -7.86
N THR A 180 3.20 0.50 -8.93
CA THR A 180 1.92 -0.20 -8.88
C THR A 180 2.09 -1.65 -9.34
N ASN A 181 1.08 -2.47 -9.11
CA ASN A 181 1.06 -3.83 -9.66
C ASN A 181 1.07 -3.77 -11.20
N ARG A 182 1.90 -4.59 -11.84
CA ARG A 182 2.05 -4.68 -13.30
C ARG A 182 0.71 -4.76 -14.03
N ALA A 183 -0.23 -5.58 -13.52
CA ALA A 183 -1.54 -5.73 -14.11
C ALA A 183 -2.36 -4.43 -14.19
N PHE A 184 -2.04 -3.41 -13.38
CA PHE A 184 -2.72 -2.10 -13.42
C PHE A 184 -2.21 -1.23 -14.57
N ILE A 185 -0.98 -1.47 -15.04
CA ILE A 185 -0.41 -0.81 -16.21
C ILE A 185 -0.87 -1.56 -17.48
N GLU A 186 -0.76 -2.88 -17.48
CA GLU A 186 -1.17 -3.71 -18.62
C GLU A 186 -2.65 -3.53 -18.99
N SER A 187 -3.52 -3.45 -17.99
CA SER A 187 -4.97 -3.35 -18.24
C SER A 187 -5.44 -2.02 -18.82
N THR A 188 -4.58 -0.97 -18.85
CA THR A 188 -4.95 0.32 -19.48
C THR A 188 -5.16 0.18 -20.98
N THR A 189 -4.52 -0.77 -21.64
CA THR A 189 -4.68 -1.03 -23.09
C THR A 189 -6.13 -1.36 -23.47
N ARG A 190 -6.98 -1.79 -22.54
CA ARG A 190 -8.43 -1.96 -22.79
C ARG A 190 -9.15 -0.67 -23.13
N TYR A 191 -8.53 0.48 -22.83
CA TYR A 191 -9.06 1.82 -23.16
C TYR A 191 -8.38 2.44 -24.38
N GLY A 192 -7.35 1.79 -24.93
CA GLY A 192 -6.65 2.19 -26.16
C GLY A 192 -5.17 1.82 -26.15
N ASP A 193 -4.65 1.38 -27.31
CA ASP A 193 -3.24 0.94 -27.44
C ASP A 193 -2.23 2.05 -27.15
N HIS A 194 -2.64 3.33 -27.32
CA HIS A 194 -1.79 4.48 -27.01
C HIS A 194 -1.47 4.65 -25.52
N LEU A 195 -2.15 3.90 -24.63
CA LEU A 195 -1.91 3.87 -23.18
C LEU A 195 -0.93 2.76 -22.77
N ALA A 196 -0.42 1.98 -23.73
CA ALA A 196 0.58 0.96 -23.44
C ALA A 196 1.88 1.60 -22.93
N ALA A 197 2.49 1.00 -21.91
CA ALA A 197 3.85 1.35 -21.52
C ALA A 197 4.83 0.94 -22.62
N THR A 198 5.93 1.70 -22.76
CA THR A 198 6.98 1.40 -23.74
C THR A 198 7.83 0.19 -23.32
N ASP A 199 8.60 -0.36 -24.26
CA ASP A 199 9.51 -1.48 -23.97
C ASP A 199 10.57 -1.06 -22.94
N GLU A 200 11.07 0.18 -23.02
CA GLU A 200 12.02 0.73 -22.05
C GLU A 200 11.41 0.86 -20.65
N GLN A 201 10.14 1.30 -20.56
CA GLN A 201 9.42 1.38 -19.30
C GLN A 201 9.23 -0.02 -18.69
N TRP A 202 8.92 -1.02 -19.49
CA TRP A 202 8.80 -2.41 -19.02
C TRP A 202 10.13 -2.96 -18.53
N GLU A 203 11.22 -2.75 -19.31
CA GLU A 203 12.57 -3.15 -18.89
C GLU A 203 12.95 -2.48 -17.56
N ALA A 204 12.69 -1.18 -17.40
CA ALA A 204 12.99 -0.45 -16.18
C ALA A 204 12.22 -1.00 -14.97
N LEU A 205 10.94 -1.36 -15.14
CA LEU A 205 10.16 -2.00 -14.08
C LEU A 205 10.73 -3.38 -13.71
N ASP A 206 11.14 -4.19 -14.69
CA ASP A 206 11.70 -5.51 -14.46
C ASP A 206 13.06 -5.41 -13.72
N VAL A 207 13.92 -4.47 -14.08
CA VAL A 207 15.18 -4.20 -13.37
C VAL A 207 14.93 -3.74 -11.92
N VAL A 208 13.93 -2.89 -11.68
CA VAL A 208 13.54 -2.50 -10.31
C VAL A 208 13.09 -3.71 -9.50
N GLN A 209 12.27 -4.60 -10.06
CA GLN A 209 11.84 -5.82 -9.37
C GLN A 209 13.02 -6.76 -9.09
N GLU A 210 13.96 -6.89 -10.01
CA GLU A 210 15.19 -7.68 -9.80
C GLU A 210 16.00 -7.13 -8.61
N ILE A 211 16.28 -5.82 -8.60
CA ILE A 211 17.01 -5.16 -7.51
C ILE A 211 16.25 -5.29 -6.19
N ALA A 212 14.95 -5.02 -6.19
CA ALA A 212 14.11 -5.08 -4.98
C ALA A 212 14.05 -6.49 -4.35
N ASN A 213 14.19 -7.55 -5.16
CA ASN A 213 14.19 -8.93 -4.69
C ASN A 213 15.55 -9.40 -4.14
N ARG A 214 16.61 -8.60 -4.20
CA ARG A 214 17.93 -8.98 -3.67
C ARG A 214 17.87 -9.18 -2.15
N PRO A 215 18.39 -10.30 -1.62
CA PRO A 215 18.31 -10.62 -0.19
C PRO A 215 18.93 -9.55 0.73
N GLU A 216 19.97 -8.85 0.26
CA GLU A 216 20.66 -7.79 1.02
C GLU A 216 19.88 -6.48 1.07
N LEU A 217 18.86 -6.29 0.25
CA LEU A 217 18.04 -5.07 0.21
C LEU A 217 16.66 -5.26 0.84
N ARG A 218 16.09 -6.44 0.71
CA ARG A 218 14.75 -6.71 1.20
C ARG A 218 14.74 -7.21 2.63
N LEU A 219 13.74 -6.79 3.36
CA LEU A 219 13.36 -7.37 4.64
C LEU A 219 12.25 -8.41 4.39
N GLU A 220 12.44 -9.62 4.91
CA GLU A 220 11.45 -10.69 4.86
C GLU A 220 10.86 -10.90 6.25
N MET A 221 9.54 -11.08 6.33
CA MET A 221 8.85 -11.34 7.58
C MET A 221 7.62 -12.21 7.39
N ASP A 222 7.39 -13.09 8.35
CA ASP A 222 6.14 -13.82 8.50
C ASP A 222 5.28 -13.11 9.54
N PHE A 223 4.07 -12.76 9.15
CA PHE A 223 3.07 -12.22 10.07
C PHE A 223 2.63 -13.31 11.04
N GLN A 224 2.71 -12.97 12.33
CA GLN A 224 2.04 -13.72 13.37
C GLN A 224 0.69 -13.07 13.67
N GLU A 225 -0.27 -13.84 14.17
CA GLU A 225 -1.54 -13.30 14.64
C GLU A 225 -1.31 -12.24 15.73
N GLY A 226 -1.94 -11.09 15.60
CA GLY A 226 -1.73 -9.94 16.48
C GLY A 226 -0.61 -8.97 16.05
N ASP A 227 0.14 -9.28 14.99
CA ASP A 227 1.17 -8.38 14.46
C ASP A 227 0.56 -7.21 13.69
N ILE A 228 1.09 -6.00 13.90
CA ILE A 228 0.77 -4.82 13.08
C ILE A 228 2.04 -4.33 12.38
N GLN A 229 2.00 -4.25 11.06
CA GLN A 229 3.00 -3.61 10.21
C GLN A 229 2.50 -2.22 9.82
N LEU A 230 3.35 -1.20 9.97
CA LEU A 230 3.11 0.16 9.48
C LEU A 230 4.26 0.55 8.56
N ILE A 231 3.94 1.02 7.36
CA ILE A 231 4.95 1.42 6.36
C ILE A 231 4.64 2.79 5.77
N ASN A 232 5.68 3.52 5.41
CA ASN A 232 5.58 4.74 4.60
C ASN A 232 5.34 4.35 3.14
N ASN A 233 4.14 4.60 2.63
CA ASN A 233 3.72 4.23 1.28
C ASN A 233 4.40 5.03 0.15
N LEU A 234 5.24 6.01 0.49
CA LEU A 234 5.97 6.85 -0.46
C LEU A 234 7.47 6.51 -0.52
N THR A 235 7.96 5.66 0.40
CA THR A 235 9.38 5.30 0.47
C THR A 235 9.65 3.82 0.64
N VAL A 236 8.61 3.04 0.91
CA VAL A 236 8.72 1.59 1.10
C VAL A 236 7.80 0.90 0.10
N MET A 237 8.36 0.01 -0.68
CA MET A 237 7.59 -0.93 -1.48
C MET A 237 7.41 -2.22 -0.68
N HIS A 238 6.26 -2.83 -0.83
CA HIS A 238 5.93 -4.10 -0.18
C HIS A 238 5.50 -5.14 -1.20
N ALA A 239 5.76 -6.41 -0.85
CA ALA A 239 5.42 -7.57 -1.66
C ALA A 239 4.91 -8.71 -0.78
N ARG A 240 4.29 -9.70 -1.40
CA ARG A 240 3.79 -10.88 -0.70
C ARG A 240 4.03 -12.13 -1.53
N GLN A 241 4.56 -13.18 -0.92
CA GLN A 241 4.58 -14.51 -1.53
C GLN A 241 3.16 -15.02 -1.80
N SER A 242 3.05 -15.92 -2.78
CA SER A 242 1.86 -16.76 -2.90
C SER A 242 1.66 -17.59 -1.63
N TYR A 243 0.43 -17.96 -1.35
CA TYR A 243 0.11 -18.77 -0.19
C TYR A 243 -0.97 -19.81 -0.49
N GLU A 244 -0.99 -20.84 0.30
CA GLU A 244 -2.09 -21.78 0.41
C GLU A 244 -2.98 -21.36 1.57
N ASP A 245 -4.27 -21.48 1.39
CA ASP A 245 -5.24 -21.14 2.43
C ASP A 245 -6.01 -22.39 2.88
N TYR A 246 -6.70 -22.24 3.99
CA TYR A 246 -7.64 -23.23 4.46
C TYR A 246 -8.90 -23.19 3.60
N GLU A 247 -9.62 -24.30 3.54
CA GLU A 247 -10.93 -24.36 2.87
C GLU A 247 -12.02 -23.70 3.71
N GLU A 248 -11.92 -23.83 5.03
CA GLU A 248 -12.83 -23.26 6.02
C GLU A 248 -12.70 -21.75 6.05
N PRO A 249 -13.76 -20.99 5.74
CA PRO A 249 -13.72 -19.53 5.65
C PRO A 249 -13.21 -18.82 6.91
N GLU A 250 -13.55 -19.37 8.10
CA GLU A 250 -13.13 -18.84 9.40
C GLU A 250 -11.65 -19.05 9.70
N MET A 251 -10.99 -19.97 9.00
CA MET A 251 -9.57 -20.27 9.14
C MET A 251 -8.71 -19.54 8.13
N LYS A 252 -9.32 -18.94 7.08
CA LYS A 252 -8.59 -18.28 6.01
C LYS A 252 -7.72 -17.14 6.51
N ARG A 253 -6.59 -16.96 5.80
CA ARG A 253 -5.72 -15.80 5.99
C ARG A 253 -6.52 -14.52 5.93
N HIS A 254 -6.36 -13.68 6.96
CA HIS A 254 -7.11 -12.45 7.07
C HIS A 254 -6.26 -11.34 7.71
N LEU A 255 -6.01 -10.27 6.98
CA LEU A 255 -5.43 -9.06 7.54
C LEU A 255 -6.40 -7.89 7.39
N LEU A 256 -6.37 -6.99 8.35
CA LEU A 256 -7.01 -5.68 8.22
C LEU A 256 -6.02 -4.69 7.62
N ARG A 257 -6.45 -3.91 6.64
CA ARG A 257 -5.63 -2.85 6.04
C ARG A 257 -6.23 -1.48 6.31
N MET A 258 -5.39 -0.52 6.61
CA MET A 258 -5.78 0.88 6.75
C MET A 258 -4.84 1.77 5.94
N TRP A 259 -5.41 2.69 5.17
CA TRP A 259 -4.71 3.79 4.52
C TRP A 259 -4.86 5.04 5.37
N ILE A 260 -3.74 5.70 5.69
CA ILE A 260 -3.74 6.82 6.63
C ILE A 260 -3.04 8.01 5.97
N GLY A 261 -3.75 9.14 5.90
CA GLY A 261 -3.20 10.42 5.53
C GLY A 261 -2.74 11.20 6.76
N LEU A 262 -1.57 11.82 6.68
CA LEU A 262 -1.05 12.71 7.71
C LEU A 262 -1.49 14.15 7.44
N PRO A 263 -1.59 15.00 8.48
CA PRO A 263 -1.73 16.44 8.32
C PRO A 263 -0.57 17.03 7.49
N ASP A 264 -0.84 18.05 6.69
CA ASP A 264 0.13 18.63 5.75
C ASP A 264 1.45 19.05 6.43
N GLU A 265 1.39 19.56 7.66
CA GLU A 265 2.56 19.97 8.43
C GLU A 265 3.42 18.81 8.95
N LYS A 266 2.90 17.58 8.92
CA LYS A 266 3.60 16.36 9.39
C LYS A 266 4.09 15.47 8.26
N ARG A 267 3.58 15.67 7.05
CA ARG A 267 3.94 14.85 5.91
C ARG A 267 5.20 15.33 5.21
N ARG A 268 5.79 14.46 4.40
CA ARG A 268 6.92 14.82 3.55
C ARG A 268 6.46 15.70 2.37
N PRO A 269 7.37 16.54 1.80
CA PRO A 269 7.08 17.27 0.59
C PRO A 269 6.85 16.33 -0.60
N LEU A 270 5.86 16.62 -1.40
CA LEU A 270 5.50 15.89 -2.62
C LEU A 270 5.85 16.72 -3.87
N SER A 271 6.06 16.06 -5.02
CA SER A 271 6.08 16.73 -6.32
C SER A 271 4.71 17.32 -6.65
N PRO A 272 4.60 18.33 -7.52
CA PRO A 272 3.30 18.94 -7.83
C PRO A 272 2.24 17.92 -8.27
N LEU A 273 2.58 17.01 -9.18
CA LEU A 273 1.67 15.97 -9.65
C LEU A 273 1.23 15.01 -8.52
N LEU A 274 2.18 14.61 -7.67
CA LEU A 274 1.87 13.72 -6.55
C LEU A 274 1.04 14.43 -5.48
N ASP A 275 1.23 15.74 -5.29
CA ASP A 275 0.43 16.57 -4.39
C ASP A 275 -1.01 16.75 -4.92
N GLU A 276 -1.18 16.90 -6.22
CA GLU A 276 -2.49 16.89 -6.88
C GLU A 276 -3.22 15.57 -6.63
N ARG A 277 -2.53 14.44 -6.80
CA ARG A 277 -3.11 13.11 -6.48
C ARG A 277 -3.40 12.93 -4.99
N TYR A 278 -2.64 13.61 -4.11
CA TYR A 278 -2.87 13.61 -2.68
C TYR A 278 -4.19 14.29 -2.28
N GLU A 279 -4.80 15.10 -3.16
CA GLU A 279 -6.14 15.67 -2.92
C GLU A 279 -7.19 14.59 -2.63
N TYR A 280 -7.08 13.40 -3.22
CA TYR A 280 -7.94 12.28 -2.83
C TYR A 280 -7.79 11.94 -1.36
N VAL A 281 -6.56 11.92 -0.84
CA VAL A 281 -6.27 11.64 0.57
C VAL A 281 -6.83 12.73 1.48
N ARG A 282 -6.63 14.02 1.09
CA ARG A 282 -7.20 15.18 1.82
C ARG A 282 -8.73 15.14 1.85
N ASN A 283 -9.35 14.63 0.80
CA ASN A 283 -10.80 14.54 0.67
C ASN A 283 -11.40 13.20 1.19
N GLY A 284 -10.59 12.36 1.85
CA GLY A 284 -11.07 11.14 2.53
C GLY A 284 -10.87 9.85 1.73
N GLY A 285 -10.04 9.86 0.69
CA GLY A 285 -9.68 8.70 -0.10
C GLY A 285 -10.46 8.57 -1.41
N ILE A 286 -10.59 7.35 -1.91
CA ILE A 286 -11.36 7.06 -3.13
C ILE A 286 -12.83 7.38 -2.85
N PRO A 287 -13.47 8.24 -3.65
CA PRO A 287 -14.87 8.58 -3.49
C PRO A 287 -15.77 7.35 -3.61
N LYS A 288 -16.82 7.32 -2.78
CA LYS A 288 -17.83 6.29 -2.91
C LYS A 288 -18.64 6.54 -4.18
N GLN A 289 -18.67 5.55 -5.07
CA GLN A 289 -19.54 5.59 -6.25
C GLN A 289 -21.01 5.49 -5.86
N ALA A 290 -21.88 6.14 -6.63
CA ALA A 290 -23.31 5.93 -6.50
C ALA A 290 -23.65 4.46 -6.79
N ALA A 291 -24.59 3.89 -6.03
CA ALA A 291 -25.10 2.57 -6.35
C ALA A 291 -25.77 2.63 -7.73
N ALA A 292 -25.30 1.77 -8.66
CA ALA A 292 -25.86 1.64 -9.99
C ALA A 292 -27.28 1.05 -9.94
#